data_6477e454634143a32fb6dda50c8110fe
#
_entry.id   6477e454634143a32fb6dda50c8110fe
#
_cell.length_a   1.000
_cell.length_b   1.000
_cell.length_c   1.000
_cell.angle_alpha   90.00
_cell.angle_beta   90.00
_cell.angle_gamma   90.00
#
_symmetry.space_group_name_H-M   'P 1'
#
loop_
_entity.id
_entity.type
_entity.pdbx_description
1 polymer ?
#
loop_
_entity_poly.entity_id
_entity_poly.type
_entity_poly.pdbx_seq_one_letter_code
_entity_poly.pdbx_strand_id
1 'polypeptide(L)'
;MIELKKEVIKYAQKLNSTNLSPLRSGNVSVRATQDGVEGFLLTPSGKRYETLIPEDIVFLALKEKYDNLKLFNTGLNPSSEWRFHQDIYLKKIEAKAIVHAHSPHATAVSSHGKSIPAFHYMVALAGGDDIKCSEYATFGTDELSINILKALEKRKACLMSNHGQVAFGTNLKQAFELAEEVENICHQYIIALKIGEPKILSSVAVSYTHLTLPTKA
;
A
#
# COMPACT_ATOMS: atom_id res chain seq x y z
N MET A 1 1.92 -12.89 -18.40
CA MET A 1 2.07 -11.42 -18.33
C MET A 1 0.76 -10.66 -18.55
N ILE A 2 0.03 -10.90 -19.63
CA ILE A 2 -1.22 -10.16 -19.95
C ILE A 2 -2.28 -10.30 -18.85
N GLU A 3 -2.51 -11.48 -18.29
CA GLU A 3 -3.49 -11.69 -17.22
C GLU A 3 -3.10 -10.94 -15.93
N LEU A 4 -1.82 -10.87 -15.61
CA LEU A 4 -1.35 -10.13 -14.46
C LEU A 4 -1.55 -8.62 -14.63
N LYS A 5 -1.37 -8.08 -15.86
CA LYS A 5 -1.68 -6.69 -16.19
C LYS A 5 -3.18 -6.39 -16.06
N LYS A 6 -4.05 -7.29 -16.52
CA LYS A 6 -5.50 -7.17 -16.33
C LYS A 6 -5.87 -7.18 -14.84
N GLU A 7 -5.19 -7.98 -14.04
CA GLU A 7 -5.41 -8.02 -12.60
C GLU A 7 -5.01 -6.69 -11.93
N VAL A 8 -3.87 -6.10 -12.30
CA VAL A 8 -3.46 -4.75 -11.84
C VAL A 8 -4.54 -3.72 -12.19
N ILE A 9 -5.05 -3.73 -13.43
CA ILE A 9 -6.13 -2.82 -13.87
C ILE A 9 -7.38 -3.02 -13.02
N LYS A 10 -7.80 -4.26 -12.80
CA LYS A 10 -8.96 -4.59 -11.97
C LYS A 10 -8.85 -3.98 -10.57
N TYR A 11 -7.70 -4.10 -9.91
CA TYR A 11 -7.51 -3.53 -8.58
C TYR A 11 -7.31 -2.02 -8.59
N ALA A 12 -6.72 -1.45 -9.64
CA ALA A 12 -6.68 0.00 -9.82
C ALA A 12 -8.10 0.59 -9.96
N GLN A 13 -8.98 -0.04 -10.75
CA GLN A 13 -10.38 0.36 -10.86
C GLN A 13 -11.14 0.18 -9.54
N LYS A 14 -10.82 -0.85 -8.76
CA LYS A 14 -11.39 -1.04 -7.43
C LYS A 14 -11.05 0.10 -6.46
N LEU A 15 -9.87 0.73 -6.55
CA LEU A 15 -9.56 1.91 -5.72
C LEU A 15 -10.64 2.99 -5.83
N ASN A 16 -11.16 3.23 -7.04
CA ASN A 16 -12.24 4.20 -7.25
C ASN A 16 -13.60 3.65 -6.79
N SER A 17 -13.95 2.42 -7.16
CA SER A 17 -15.27 1.86 -6.89
C SER A 17 -15.54 1.57 -5.40
N THR A 18 -14.49 1.39 -4.60
CA THR A 18 -14.57 1.20 -3.13
C THR A 18 -14.28 2.49 -2.34
N ASN A 19 -14.10 3.61 -3.03
CA ASN A 19 -13.75 4.90 -2.43
C ASN A 19 -12.44 4.91 -1.64
N LEU A 20 -11.51 3.99 -1.92
CA LEU A 20 -10.16 3.99 -1.34
C LEU A 20 -9.27 5.07 -1.93
N SER A 21 -9.48 5.44 -3.19
CA SER A 21 -8.77 6.56 -3.83
C SER A 21 -9.65 7.21 -4.87
N PRO A 22 -9.93 8.51 -4.76
CA PRO A 22 -10.70 9.21 -5.77
C PRO A 22 -9.86 9.45 -7.03
N LEU A 23 -10.52 9.41 -8.18
CA LEU A 23 -9.97 9.78 -9.48
C LEU A 23 -8.74 8.94 -9.89
N ARG A 24 -7.53 9.49 -9.74
CA ARG A 24 -6.25 8.93 -10.19
C ARG A 24 -5.20 8.89 -9.08
N SER A 25 -5.61 9.19 -7.87
CA SER A 25 -4.74 9.11 -6.71
C SER A 25 -4.57 7.64 -6.27
N GLY A 26 -3.44 7.35 -5.64
CA GLY A 26 -3.05 5.99 -5.32
C GLY A 26 -2.45 5.25 -6.52
N ASN A 27 -2.01 4.05 -6.29
CA ASN A 27 -1.41 3.18 -7.33
C ASN A 27 -1.34 1.73 -6.86
N VAL A 28 -1.22 0.82 -7.83
CA VAL A 28 -1.23 -0.62 -7.59
C VAL A 28 -0.07 -1.25 -8.33
N SER A 29 0.65 -2.15 -7.67
CA SER A 29 1.72 -2.91 -8.31
C SER A 29 1.71 -4.38 -7.91
N VAL A 30 2.36 -5.20 -8.74
CA VAL A 30 2.54 -6.63 -8.50
C VAL A 30 3.90 -7.08 -9.00
N ARG A 31 4.60 -7.95 -8.25
CA ARG A 31 5.84 -8.58 -8.73
C ARG A 31 5.61 -9.34 -10.01
N ALA A 32 6.55 -9.22 -10.93
CA ALA A 32 6.51 -9.90 -12.21
C ALA A 32 7.93 -10.19 -12.70
N THR A 33 8.05 -11.16 -13.61
CA THR A 33 9.27 -11.39 -14.39
C THR A 33 8.95 -11.18 -15.85
N GLN A 34 9.69 -10.33 -16.53
CA GLN A 34 9.54 -10.07 -17.96
C GLN A 34 10.87 -10.32 -18.66
N ASP A 35 10.87 -11.18 -19.69
CA ASP A 35 12.06 -11.55 -20.48
C ASP A 35 13.25 -11.98 -19.61
N GLY A 36 12.95 -12.73 -18.53
CA GLY A 36 13.97 -13.21 -17.57
C GLY A 36 14.42 -12.15 -16.53
N VAL A 37 13.91 -10.93 -16.59
CA VAL A 37 14.23 -9.85 -15.66
C VAL A 37 13.20 -9.80 -14.54
N GLU A 38 13.67 -9.90 -13.29
CA GLU A 38 12.81 -9.69 -12.11
C GLU A 38 12.43 -8.21 -11.97
N GLY A 39 11.15 -7.96 -11.73
CA GLY A 39 10.62 -6.61 -11.64
C GLY A 39 9.22 -6.57 -11.02
N PHE A 40 8.49 -5.54 -11.37
CA PHE A 40 7.09 -5.38 -10.99
C PHE A 40 6.31 -4.60 -12.04
N LEU A 41 5.04 -4.90 -12.15
CA LEU A 41 4.07 -4.15 -12.93
C LEU A 41 3.48 -3.06 -12.06
N LEU A 42 3.30 -1.86 -12.61
CA LEU A 42 2.79 -0.69 -11.89
C LEU A 42 1.81 0.09 -12.77
N THR A 43 0.78 0.65 -12.17
CA THR A 43 -0.12 1.61 -12.83
C THR A 43 0.66 2.83 -13.34
N PRO A 44 0.29 3.36 -14.53
CA PRO A 44 0.95 4.53 -15.10
C PRO A 44 0.56 5.82 -14.38
N SER A 45 1.38 6.85 -14.55
CA SER A 45 1.06 8.21 -14.12
C SER A 45 0.01 8.85 -15.03
N GLY A 46 -0.89 9.61 -14.45
CA GLY A 46 -1.76 10.57 -15.16
C GLY A 46 -2.93 9.97 -15.97
N LYS A 47 -3.08 8.64 -16.07
CA LYS A 47 -4.17 8.00 -16.82
C LYS A 47 -5.30 7.57 -15.87
N ARG A 48 -6.56 7.75 -16.30
CA ARG A 48 -7.73 7.30 -15.54
C ARG A 48 -7.82 5.78 -15.53
N TYR A 49 -8.12 5.19 -14.38
CA TYR A 49 -8.15 3.74 -14.21
C TYR A 49 -9.24 3.07 -15.03
N GLU A 50 -10.37 3.74 -15.28
CA GLU A 50 -11.46 3.23 -16.11
C GLU A 50 -11.07 3.05 -17.58
N THR A 51 -10.04 3.77 -18.03
CA THR A 51 -9.56 3.76 -19.41
C THR A 51 -8.29 2.95 -19.63
N LEU A 52 -7.77 2.29 -18.57
CA LEU A 52 -6.56 1.49 -18.66
C LEU A 52 -6.77 0.24 -19.52
N ILE A 53 -5.77 0.00 -20.37
CA ILE A 53 -5.62 -1.26 -21.12
C ILE A 53 -4.31 -1.94 -20.68
N PRO A 54 -4.13 -3.23 -20.94
CA PRO A 54 -2.93 -3.95 -20.49
C PRO A 54 -1.61 -3.35 -20.96
N GLU A 55 -1.61 -2.72 -22.12
CA GLU A 55 -0.44 -2.04 -22.72
C GLU A 55 0.00 -0.83 -21.91
N ASP A 56 -0.89 -0.22 -21.12
CA ASP A 56 -0.61 0.93 -20.28
C ASP A 56 0.18 0.57 -19.00
N ILE A 57 0.09 -0.70 -18.57
CA ILE A 57 0.75 -1.14 -17.33
C ILE A 57 2.26 -1.24 -17.55
N VAL A 58 2.99 -0.44 -16.77
CA VAL A 58 4.44 -0.28 -16.91
C VAL A 58 5.18 -1.37 -16.13
N PHE A 59 6.18 -1.98 -16.76
CA PHE A 59 7.11 -2.89 -16.09
C PHE A 59 8.36 -2.13 -15.65
N LEU A 60 8.78 -2.35 -14.41
CA LEU A 60 9.99 -1.78 -13.83
C LEU A 60 10.87 -2.89 -13.26
N ALA A 61 12.16 -2.90 -13.63
CA ALA A 61 13.13 -3.87 -13.12
C ALA A 61 13.53 -3.53 -11.67
N LEU A 62 13.70 -4.56 -10.82
CA LEU A 62 14.06 -4.37 -9.41
C LEU A 62 15.51 -3.96 -9.20
N LYS A 63 16.44 -4.42 -10.05
CA LYS A 63 17.89 -4.24 -9.84
C LYS A 63 18.50 -3.04 -10.57
N GLU A 64 17.74 -2.35 -11.38
CA GLU A 64 18.26 -1.18 -12.12
C GLU A 64 18.22 0.05 -11.22
N LYS A 65 19.35 0.80 -11.21
CA LYS A 65 19.38 2.11 -10.56
C LYS A 65 18.48 3.08 -11.31
N TYR A 66 17.96 4.05 -10.59
CA TYR A 66 17.00 5.05 -11.02
C TYR A 66 17.27 5.65 -12.41
N ASP A 67 18.53 5.95 -12.71
CA ASP A 67 18.94 6.65 -13.93
C ASP A 67 18.93 5.76 -15.19
N ASN A 68 18.74 4.44 -15.04
CA ASN A 68 18.77 3.44 -16.12
C ASN A 68 17.50 2.60 -16.21
N LEU A 69 16.38 3.08 -15.66
CA LEU A 69 15.10 2.39 -15.81
C LEU A 69 14.74 2.29 -17.29
N LYS A 70 14.99 1.13 -17.88
CA LYS A 70 14.43 0.80 -19.19
C LYS A 70 12.92 0.68 -19.01
N LEU A 71 12.20 1.67 -19.49
CA LEU A 71 10.76 1.64 -19.63
C LEU A 71 10.44 0.62 -20.73
N PHE A 72 10.05 -0.58 -20.33
CA PHE A 72 9.66 -1.61 -21.28
C PHE A 72 8.31 -1.25 -21.91
N ASN A 73 8.39 -0.67 -23.11
CA ASN A 73 7.36 -0.69 -24.18
C ASN A 73 6.00 0.00 -24.00
N THR A 74 5.78 0.89 -23.07
CA THR A 74 4.45 1.53 -23.01
C THR A 74 4.39 2.95 -23.56
N GLY A 75 5.53 3.63 -23.66
CA GLY A 75 5.56 5.07 -23.94
C GLY A 75 4.95 5.94 -22.84
N LEU A 76 4.48 5.30 -21.74
CA LEU A 76 3.93 5.97 -20.57
C LEU A 76 4.94 5.96 -19.42
N ASN A 77 4.91 7.03 -18.64
CA ASN A 77 5.67 7.07 -17.39
C ASN A 77 4.97 6.22 -16.32
N PRO A 78 5.71 5.48 -15.48
CA PRO A 78 5.16 4.84 -14.30
C PRO A 78 4.58 5.89 -13.34
N SER A 79 3.77 5.47 -12.38
CA SER A 79 3.40 6.34 -11.24
C SER A 79 4.65 7.04 -10.70
N SER A 80 4.55 8.32 -10.39
CA SER A 80 5.65 9.11 -9.79
C SER A 80 6.14 8.53 -8.46
N GLU A 81 5.36 7.64 -7.87
CA GLU A 81 5.64 7.01 -6.58
C GLU A 81 6.24 5.60 -6.69
N TRP A 82 6.68 5.21 -7.89
CA TRP A 82 7.26 3.89 -8.17
C TRP A 82 8.42 3.52 -7.23
N ARG A 83 9.14 4.52 -6.70
CA ARG A 83 10.33 4.32 -5.87
C ARG A 83 10.03 3.54 -4.60
N PHE A 84 9.05 3.93 -3.80
CA PHE A 84 8.74 3.19 -2.58
C PHE A 84 8.19 1.78 -2.88
N HIS A 85 7.52 1.56 -4.02
CA HIS A 85 7.16 0.21 -4.46
C HIS A 85 8.40 -0.65 -4.68
N GLN A 86 9.38 -0.12 -5.43
CA GLN A 86 10.64 -0.84 -5.68
C GLN A 86 11.36 -1.16 -4.37
N ASP A 87 11.49 -0.19 -3.47
CA ASP A 87 12.20 -0.36 -2.21
C ASP A 87 11.49 -1.33 -1.26
N ILE A 88 10.15 -1.31 -1.21
CA ILE A 88 9.39 -2.33 -0.48
C ILE A 88 9.67 -3.72 -1.07
N TYR A 89 9.62 -3.89 -2.39
CA TYR A 89 9.94 -5.18 -3.01
C TYR A 89 11.37 -5.64 -2.74
N LEU A 90 12.34 -4.74 -2.71
CA LEU A 90 13.73 -5.07 -2.42
C LEU A 90 13.95 -5.48 -0.95
N LYS A 91 13.24 -4.85 -0.01
CA LYS A 91 13.42 -5.06 1.44
C LYS A 91 12.49 -6.12 2.03
N LYS A 92 11.32 -6.34 1.42
CA LYS A 92 10.27 -7.25 1.89
C LYS A 92 10.06 -8.36 0.86
N ILE A 93 10.76 -9.48 1.04
CA ILE A 93 10.67 -10.62 0.09
C ILE A 93 9.25 -11.21 0.02
N GLU A 94 8.51 -11.11 1.11
CA GLU A 94 7.12 -11.53 1.25
C GLU A 94 6.14 -10.62 0.50
N ALA A 95 6.51 -9.37 0.20
CA ALA A 95 5.67 -8.47 -0.59
C ALA A 95 5.66 -8.94 -2.05
N LYS A 96 4.49 -9.38 -2.52
CA LYS A 96 4.26 -9.75 -3.93
C LYS A 96 3.34 -8.78 -4.65
N ALA A 97 2.55 -8.02 -3.90
CA ALA A 97 1.69 -6.95 -4.41
C ALA A 97 1.64 -5.80 -3.41
N ILE A 98 1.47 -4.58 -3.92
CA ILE A 98 1.39 -3.35 -3.12
C ILE A 98 0.20 -2.53 -3.61
N VAL A 99 -0.55 -1.99 -2.65
CA VAL A 99 -1.63 -1.03 -2.86
C VAL A 99 -1.31 0.23 -2.05
N HIS A 100 -1.25 1.35 -2.73
CA HIS A 100 -1.21 2.68 -2.14
C HIS A 100 -2.52 3.39 -2.40
N ALA A 101 -3.08 4.05 -1.40
CA ALA A 101 -4.37 4.70 -1.47
C ALA A 101 -4.41 6.00 -0.66
N HIS A 102 -5.15 6.98 -1.20
CA HIS A 102 -5.51 8.23 -0.50
C HIS A 102 -6.91 8.12 0.09
N SER A 103 -7.14 7.07 0.86
CA SER A 103 -8.46 6.79 1.42
C SER A 103 -8.84 7.81 2.50
N PRO A 104 -10.11 8.20 2.58
CA PRO A 104 -10.53 9.39 3.34
C PRO A 104 -10.13 9.37 4.82
N HIS A 105 -10.37 8.26 5.52
CA HIS A 105 -10.11 8.19 6.95
C HIS A 105 -8.62 7.97 7.25
N ALA A 106 -7.92 7.14 6.45
CA ALA A 106 -6.48 6.96 6.59
C ALA A 106 -5.74 8.27 6.31
N THR A 107 -6.14 9.04 5.30
CA THR A 107 -5.58 10.36 5.01
C THR A 107 -5.85 11.34 6.15
N ALA A 108 -7.09 11.36 6.68
CA ALA A 108 -7.43 12.22 7.81
C ALA A 108 -6.60 11.91 9.06
N VAL A 109 -6.44 10.62 9.42
CA VAL A 109 -5.60 10.22 10.57
C VAL A 109 -4.12 10.54 10.30
N SER A 110 -3.63 10.24 9.10
CA SER A 110 -2.22 10.48 8.74
C SER A 110 -1.83 11.96 8.78
N SER A 111 -2.79 12.87 8.57
CA SER A 111 -2.53 14.33 8.65
C SER A 111 -2.14 14.81 10.05
N HIS A 112 -2.36 14.00 11.07
CA HIS A 112 -1.89 14.26 12.44
C HIS A 112 -0.49 13.69 12.71
N GLY A 113 0.13 12.98 11.77
CA GLY A 113 1.43 12.33 11.95
C GLY A 113 1.46 11.26 13.04
N LYS A 114 0.29 10.74 13.46
CA LYS A 114 0.15 9.80 14.56
C LYS A 114 -0.13 8.38 14.09
N SER A 115 0.52 7.41 14.72
CA SER A 115 0.20 5.99 14.56
C SER A 115 -1.15 5.67 15.23
N ILE A 116 -1.84 4.64 14.74
CA ILE A 116 -3.07 4.12 15.36
C ILE A 116 -2.64 3.07 16.38
N PRO A 117 -2.93 3.25 17.67
CA PRO A 117 -2.63 2.29 18.71
C PRO A 117 -3.58 1.09 18.67
N ALA A 118 -3.31 0.09 19.49
CA ALA A 118 -4.15 -1.12 19.63
C ALA A 118 -5.50 -0.84 20.33
N PHE A 119 -6.28 0.12 19.83
CA PHE A 119 -7.65 0.37 20.35
C PHE A 119 -8.63 -0.72 19.92
N HIS A 120 -8.31 -1.46 18.87
CA HIS A 120 -9.06 -2.57 18.33
C HIS A 120 -8.10 -3.71 17.94
N TYR A 121 -8.46 -4.97 18.20
CA TYR A 121 -7.56 -6.10 17.94
C TYR A 121 -7.17 -6.29 16.46
N MET A 122 -7.99 -5.81 15.52
CA MET A 122 -7.76 -5.92 14.09
C MET A 122 -6.53 -5.14 13.61
N VAL A 123 -5.94 -4.24 14.41
CA VAL A 123 -4.65 -3.62 14.08
C VAL A 123 -3.57 -4.68 13.81
N ALA A 124 -3.73 -5.90 14.38
CA ALA A 124 -2.86 -7.05 14.15
C ALA A 124 -2.71 -7.43 12.66
N LEU A 125 -3.71 -7.16 11.83
CA LEU A 125 -3.65 -7.44 10.39
C LEU A 125 -2.55 -6.64 9.67
N ALA A 126 -2.23 -5.46 10.19
CA ALA A 126 -1.11 -4.66 9.70
C ALA A 126 0.27 -5.24 10.08
N GLY A 127 0.30 -6.33 10.85
CA GLY A 127 1.54 -7.07 11.18
C GLY A 127 2.10 -6.79 12.56
N GLY A 128 1.42 -6.03 13.41
CA GLY A 128 1.88 -5.70 14.76
C GLY A 128 0.76 -5.25 15.69
N ASP A 129 1.11 -4.52 16.74
CA ASP A 129 0.20 -4.00 17.76
C ASP A 129 -0.18 -2.52 17.53
N ASP A 130 0.19 -1.96 16.40
CA ASP A 130 -0.21 -0.64 15.93
C ASP A 130 -0.16 -0.57 14.41
N ILE A 131 -0.75 0.49 13.84
CA ILE A 131 -0.51 0.91 12.46
C ILE A 131 0.36 2.15 12.51
N LYS A 132 1.63 2.02 12.14
CA LYS A 132 2.61 3.11 12.15
C LYS A 132 2.23 4.20 11.17
N CYS A 133 2.53 5.46 11.50
CA CYS A 133 2.54 6.56 10.56
C CYS A 133 3.99 6.91 10.22
N SER A 134 4.34 6.98 8.94
CA SER A 134 5.66 7.41 8.51
C SER A 134 5.83 8.91 8.72
N GLU A 135 7.07 9.37 8.86
CA GLU A 135 7.38 10.79 8.76
C GLU A 135 6.99 11.32 7.38
N TYR A 136 6.63 12.62 7.33
CA TYR A 136 6.31 13.29 6.07
C TYR A 136 7.58 13.44 5.21
N ALA A 137 7.41 13.24 3.92
CA ALA A 137 8.34 13.65 2.88
C ALA A 137 7.57 13.89 1.58
N THR A 138 8.15 14.66 0.65
CA THR A 138 7.52 14.94 -0.64
C THR A 138 7.37 13.65 -1.45
N PHE A 139 6.23 13.50 -2.13
CA PHE A 139 5.97 12.33 -2.99
C PHE A 139 7.07 12.14 -4.05
N GLY A 140 7.39 10.89 -4.36
CA GLY A 140 8.40 10.52 -5.36
C GLY A 140 9.86 10.66 -4.90
N THR A 141 10.13 11.14 -3.68
CA THR A 141 11.49 11.29 -3.15
C THR A 141 12.02 10.01 -2.50
N ASP A 142 13.36 9.90 -2.38
CA ASP A 142 14.04 8.85 -1.63
C ASP A 142 13.67 8.89 -0.16
N GLU A 143 13.53 10.09 0.39
CA GLU A 143 13.18 10.30 1.79
C GLU A 143 11.82 9.69 2.13
N LEU A 144 10.80 9.88 1.27
CA LEU A 144 9.50 9.23 1.45
C LEU A 144 9.64 7.71 1.50
N SER A 145 10.40 7.13 0.57
CA SER A 145 10.61 5.69 0.53
C SER A 145 11.29 5.17 1.80
N ILE A 146 12.33 5.86 2.28
CA ILE A 146 13.03 5.53 3.53
C ILE A 146 12.08 5.59 4.73
N ASN A 147 11.26 6.63 4.83
CA ASN A 147 10.31 6.81 5.92
C ASN A 147 9.22 5.74 5.93
N ILE A 148 8.70 5.38 4.76
CA ILE A 148 7.75 4.26 4.59
C ILE A 148 8.40 2.94 5.05
N LEU A 149 9.63 2.64 4.64
CA LEU A 149 10.31 1.41 5.04
C LEU A 149 10.52 1.31 6.56
N LYS A 150 10.83 2.44 7.23
CA LYS A 150 10.91 2.50 8.69
C LYS A 150 9.55 2.19 9.33
N ALA A 151 8.47 2.79 8.83
CA ALA A 151 7.12 2.54 9.35
C ALA A 151 6.65 1.09 9.07
N LEU A 152 7.10 0.47 7.99
CA LEU A 152 6.83 -0.92 7.64
C LEU A 152 7.74 -1.92 8.36
N GLU A 153 8.65 -1.49 9.23
CA GLU A 153 9.45 -2.45 10.01
C GLU A 153 8.53 -3.36 10.84
N LYS A 154 8.57 -4.68 10.57
CA LYS A 154 7.65 -5.70 11.15
C LYS A 154 6.16 -5.41 10.91
N ARG A 155 5.81 -4.65 9.87
CA ARG A 155 4.44 -4.30 9.48
C ARG A 155 4.21 -4.63 8.01
N LYS A 156 2.94 -4.84 7.66
CA LYS A 156 2.45 -5.06 6.28
C LYS A 156 1.71 -3.85 5.71
N ALA A 157 1.35 -2.90 6.57
CA ALA A 157 0.73 -1.64 6.18
C ALA A 157 1.18 -0.52 7.11
N CYS A 158 1.17 0.70 6.60
CA CYS A 158 1.39 1.91 7.39
C CYS A 158 0.61 3.09 6.81
N LEU A 159 0.38 4.10 7.64
CA LEU A 159 -0.05 5.42 7.22
C LEU A 159 1.18 6.21 6.72
N MET A 160 0.94 7.10 5.79
CA MET A 160 1.93 8.04 5.25
C MET A 160 1.50 9.45 5.68
N SER A 161 2.32 10.12 6.50
CA SER A 161 1.96 11.43 7.08
C SER A 161 1.52 12.42 6.00
N ASN A 162 0.35 13.06 6.20
CA ASN A 162 -0.26 14.04 5.29
C ASN A 162 -0.46 13.54 3.84
N HIS A 163 -0.63 12.22 3.65
CA HIS A 163 -0.64 11.63 2.33
C HIS A 163 -1.74 10.55 2.18
N GLY A 164 -1.65 9.47 2.92
CA GLY A 164 -2.55 8.34 2.80
C GLY A 164 -2.03 7.09 3.49
N GLN A 165 -2.12 5.95 2.79
CA GLN A 165 -1.68 4.66 3.30
C GLN A 165 -0.98 3.80 2.24
N VAL A 166 -0.17 2.86 2.68
CA VAL A 166 0.37 1.79 1.84
C VAL A 166 0.20 0.45 2.55
N ALA A 167 -0.18 -0.58 1.78
CA ALA A 167 -0.32 -1.95 2.25
C ALA A 167 0.29 -2.92 1.23
N PHE A 168 0.87 -4.02 1.70
CA PHE A 168 1.35 -5.08 0.82
C PHE A 168 0.83 -6.46 1.24
N GLY A 169 0.81 -7.38 0.30
CA GLY A 169 0.39 -8.77 0.51
C GLY A 169 1.13 -9.74 -0.39
N THR A 170 0.79 -11.03 -0.26
CA THR A 170 1.35 -12.10 -1.11
C THR A 170 0.69 -12.17 -2.49
N ASN A 171 -0.38 -11.39 -2.71
CA ASN A 171 -1.06 -11.18 -3.98
C ASN A 171 -1.88 -9.89 -3.92
N LEU A 172 -2.42 -9.45 -5.06
CA LEU A 172 -3.21 -8.22 -5.17
C LEU A 172 -4.47 -8.24 -4.30
N LYS A 173 -5.12 -9.40 -4.17
CA LYS A 173 -6.31 -9.54 -3.31
C LYS A 173 -5.97 -9.21 -1.85
N GLN A 174 -4.93 -9.84 -1.30
CA GLN A 174 -4.54 -9.62 0.09
C GLN A 174 -4.05 -8.19 0.36
N ALA A 175 -3.26 -7.62 -0.56
CA ALA A 175 -2.80 -6.23 -0.42
C ALA A 175 -3.98 -5.25 -0.41
N PHE A 176 -4.97 -5.49 -1.27
CA PHE A 176 -6.16 -4.66 -1.38
C PHE A 176 -7.07 -4.80 -0.16
N GLU A 177 -7.38 -6.03 0.27
CA GLU A 177 -8.17 -6.30 1.47
C GLU A 177 -7.53 -5.69 2.73
N LEU A 178 -6.20 -5.72 2.82
CA LEU A 178 -5.49 -5.05 3.91
C LEU A 178 -5.63 -3.52 3.84
N ALA A 179 -5.57 -2.93 2.65
CA ALA A 179 -5.78 -1.49 2.49
C ALA A 179 -7.23 -1.07 2.85
N GLU A 180 -8.24 -1.89 2.49
CA GLU A 180 -9.64 -1.69 2.93
C GLU A 180 -9.77 -1.77 4.45
N GLU A 181 -9.11 -2.74 5.08
CA GLU A 181 -9.15 -2.89 6.53
C GLU A 181 -8.44 -1.74 7.25
N VAL A 182 -7.31 -1.25 6.75
CA VAL A 182 -6.64 -0.06 7.29
C VAL A 182 -7.57 1.16 7.24
N GLU A 183 -8.28 1.37 6.13
CA GLU A 183 -9.27 2.44 6.03
C GLU A 183 -10.42 2.28 7.04
N ASN A 184 -10.95 1.06 7.19
CA ASN A 184 -11.99 0.74 8.16
C ASN A 184 -11.52 0.98 9.60
N ILE A 185 -10.32 0.56 9.96
CA ILE A 185 -9.71 0.79 11.28
C ILE A 185 -9.53 2.30 11.53
N CYS A 186 -9.08 3.08 10.54
CA CYS A 186 -8.98 4.53 10.64
C CYS A 186 -10.33 5.18 10.91
N HIS A 187 -11.38 4.75 10.20
CA HIS A 187 -12.73 5.24 10.41
C HIS A 187 -13.22 4.94 11.83
N GLN A 188 -13.07 3.70 12.30
CA GLN A 188 -13.45 3.31 13.65
C GLN A 188 -12.67 4.09 14.72
N TYR A 189 -11.37 4.34 14.49
CA TYR A 189 -10.53 5.12 15.40
C TYR A 189 -11.01 6.56 15.53
N ILE A 190 -11.34 7.21 14.41
CA ILE A 190 -11.93 8.57 14.42
C ILE A 190 -13.23 8.60 15.22
N ILE A 191 -14.11 7.59 15.06
CA ILE A 191 -15.36 7.50 15.79
C ILE A 191 -15.10 7.27 17.29
N ALA A 192 -14.17 6.38 17.63
CA ALA A 192 -13.81 6.11 19.01
C ALA A 192 -13.33 7.38 19.74
N LEU A 193 -12.47 8.16 19.10
CA LEU A 193 -11.97 9.44 19.64
C LEU A 193 -13.08 10.48 19.89
N LYS A 194 -14.20 10.44 19.15
CA LYS A 194 -15.36 11.32 19.41
C LYS A 194 -16.12 10.94 20.69
N ILE A 195 -16.03 9.69 21.12
CA ILE A 195 -16.62 9.21 22.37
C ILE A 195 -15.71 9.53 23.55
N GLY A 196 -14.40 9.51 23.33
CA GLY A 196 -13.35 9.76 24.33
C GLY A 196 -12.08 8.95 24.02
N GLU A 197 -11.11 8.97 24.93
CA GLU A 197 -9.89 8.16 24.78
C GLU A 197 -10.21 6.67 24.82
N PRO A 198 -9.92 5.91 23.75
CA PRO A 198 -10.19 4.48 23.73
C PRO A 198 -9.25 3.71 24.66
N LYS A 199 -9.74 2.62 25.23
CA LYS A 199 -8.91 1.69 25.99
C LYS A 199 -7.96 0.95 25.04
N ILE A 200 -6.68 1.00 25.32
CA ILE A 200 -5.64 0.34 24.52
C ILE A 200 -5.40 -1.08 25.02
N LEU A 201 -5.36 -2.03 24.08
CA LEU A 201 -5.03 -3.43 24.35
C LEU A 201 -3.52 -3.61 24.58
N SER A 202 -3.15 -4.61 25.37
CA SER A 202 -1.75 -4.98 25.50
C SER A 202 -1.24 -5.67 24.23
N SER A 203 0.06 -5.57 23.96
CA SER A 203 0.70 -6.27 22.85
C SER A 203 0.50 -7.79 22.89
N VAL A 204 0.40 -8.37 24.09
CA VAL A 204 0.08 -9.80 24.29
C VAL A 204 -1.31 -10.12 23.77
N ALA A 205 -2.33 -9.31 24.11
CA ALA A 205 -3.71 -9.52 23.64
C ALA A 205 -3.81 -9.44 22.11
N VAL A 206 -3.11 -8.49 21.50
CA VAL A 206 -3.06 -8.35 20.04
C VAL A 206 -2.34 -9.53 19.38
N SER A 207 -1.21 -9.95 19.92
CA SER A 207 -0.44 -11.10 19.41
C SER A 207 -1.22 -12.40 19.45
N TYR A 208 -1.99 -12.64 20.52
CA TYR A 208 -2.86 -13.81 20.62
C TYR A 208 -3.91 -13.83 19.50
N THR A 209 -4.49 -12.69 19.17
CA THR A 209 -5.45 -12.56 18.06
C THR A 209 -4.80 -12.88 16.72
N HIS A 210 -3.57 -12.44 16.50
CA HIS A 210 -2.82 -12.70 15.26
C HIS A 210 -2.56 -14.20 15.04
N LEU A 211 -2.33 -14.95 16.11
CA LEU A 211 -2.11 -16.41 16.07
C LEU A 211 -3.40 -17.21 15.87
N THR A 212 -4.56 -16.67 16.29
CA THR A 212 -5.85 -17.37 16.29
C THR A 212 -6.78 -16.98 15.16
N LEU A 213 -6.50 -15.87 14.44
CA LEU A 213 -7.27 -15.53 13.24
C LEU A 213 -7.04 -16.62 12.20
N PRO A 214 -8.10 -17.31 11.71
CA PRO A 214 -7.94 -18.27 10.64
C PRO A 214 -7.38 -17.55 9.42
N THR A 215 -6.24 -18.00 8.93
CA THR A 215 -5.81 -17.72 7.58
C THR A 215 -6.91 -18.26 6.66
N LYS A 216 -7.86 -17.40 6.27
CA LYS A 216 -8.85 -17.79 5.27
C LYS A 216 -8.08 -18.15 4.01
N ALA A 217 -8.08 -19.45 3.72
CA ALA A 217 -7.57 -20.03 2.50
C ALA A 217 -8.31 -19.48 1.26
#